data_3ca31cbb1b57f895aeb3568fe04545c2
#
_entry.id   3ca31cbb1b57f895aeb3568fe04545c2
#
_cell.length_a   1.000
_cell.length_b   1.000
_cell.length_c   1.000
_cell.angle_alpha   90.00
_cell.angle_beta   90.00
_cell.angle_gamma   90.00
#
_symmetry.space_group_name_H-M   'P 1'
#
loop_
_entity.id
_entity.type
_entity.pdbx_description
1 polymer ?
#
loop_
_entity_poly.entity_id
_entity_poly.type
_entity_poly.pdbx_seq_one_letter_code
_entity_poly.pdbx_strand_id
1 'polypeptide(L)'
;MAQIDCEKFRLRNFVEKLGSLGEVKTIEEPVSLTDLASKIEDCDKVTLFKSVGPEKLELVANVNGNRRRLAAALDKNENELIGEFQRRLDNPQPVVEIDRDSAPVQKIAFLDDAADLTKLPFYIQHQYDGSAYISSAIDYCIDPETGTTNVGCRRLSLRNTKTAGSNVTAPSDLKRIYQGCVERQEKLPISFAIGSHPIDYMAAGMRIPADELALVSTLRGEPLPLVKCLTNDIRVPADAEMIIEGYFDERGYVEPDGPYGEYVGFYGPMHMDPVFHVTAITTRDDVLHQSLFHGYGKQIHRAESVHLISIRLEAQIFKTLRMMGMTVNDVYVTPGSAEGQNIRLAIKQIRPGQSRNAIAAVFAAVFTAKHVFVTDEDVDIRNENSFEWALASRFQADTDVVVFNGMMGLPMDPSLDGKGIIGAKAGFDLTLPLQSRSKLSMKVAMAPKLKLEKKYNSLKEAMEHKGPLFFFELIEIMGSSDGREISVQLDNLREEGLLMRNSDGQYLLGEAEKGSTGFVGEHH
;
A
#
# COMPACT_ATOMS: atom_id res chain seq x y z
N MET A 1 3.96 -28.74 24.46
CA MET A 1 3.72 -27.51 23.72
C MET A 1 4.76 -27.44 22.62
N ALA A 2 4.40 -27.07 21.39
CA ALA A 2 5.42 -26.86 20.36
C ALA A 2 6.32 -25.72 20.85
N GLN A 3 7.63 -25.86 20.68
CA GLN A 3 8.59 -24.82 21.01
C GLN A 3 8.30 -23.62 20.11
N ILE A 4 8.05 -22.44 20.69
CA ILE A 4 7.78 -21.22 19.93
C ILE A 4 9.11 -20.72 19.37
N ASP A 5 9.14 -20.45 18.07
CA ASP A 5 10.31 -19.95 17.36
C ASP A 5 10.33 -18.42 17.41
N CYS A 6 11.19 -17.83 18.28
CA CYS A 6 11.42 -16.39 18.37
C CYS A 6 12.38 -15.82 17.31
N GLU A 7 12.84 -16.64 16.36
CA GLU A 7 13.73 -16.21 15.27
C GLU A 7 12.99 -16.03 13.95
N LYS A 8 11.86 -16.69 13.75
CA LYS A 8 11.12 -16.68 12.47
C LYS A 8 10.70 -15.29 12.01
N PHE A 9 10.17 -14.46 12.91
CA PHE A 9 9.74 -13.09 12.64
C PHE A 9 10.72 -12.03 13.19
N ARG A 10 11.95 -12.43 13.40
CA ARG A 10 13.01 -11.51 13.78
C ARG A 10 13.38 -10.60 12.60
N LEU A 11 13.52 -9.28 12.84
CA LEU A 11 13.90 -8.31 11.81
C LEU A 11 15.21 -8.68 11.11
N ARG A 12 16.25 -9.07 11.86
CA ARG A 12 17.57 -9.44 11.29
C ARG A 12 17.44 -10.57 10.27
N ASN A 13 16.72 -11.64 10.60
CA ASN A 13 16.51 -12.79 9.73
C ASN A 13 15.72 -12.41 8.46
N PHE A 14 14.78 -11.48 8.58
CA PHE A 14 14.08 -10.93 7.43
C PHE A 14 15.00 -10.10 6.53
N VAL A 15 15.89 -9.28 7.10
CA VAL A 15 16.89 -8.51 6.35
C VAL A 15 17.85 -9.45 5.61
N GLU A 16 18.30 -10.55 6.22
CA GLU A 16 19.10 -11.60 5.57
C GLU A 16 18.36 -12.26 4.40
N LYS A 17 17.07 -12.56 4.59
CA LYS A 17 16.20 -13.06 3.50
C LYS A 17 16.15 -12.05 2.34
N LEU A 18 15.97 -10.76 2.61
CA LEU A 18 16.00 -9.71 1.59
C LEU A 18 17.38 -9.59 0.93
N GLY A 19 18.46 -9.84 1.66
CA GLY A 19 19.82 -9.95 1.12
C GLY A 19 19.94 -11.04 0.06
N SER A 20 19.37 -12.23 0.33
CA SER A 20 19.31 -13.34 -0.62
C SER A 20 18.52 -13.02 -1.89
N LEU A 21 17.58 -12.06 -1.83
CA LEU A 21 16.80 -11.56 -2.96
C LEU A 21 17.48 -10.39 -3.70
N GLY A 22 18.69 -9.97 -3.26
CA GLY A 22 19.43 -8.85 -3.83
C GLY A 22 18.85 -7.46 -3.47
N GLU A 23 17.99 -7.38 -2.44
CA GLU A 23 17.30 -6.17 -2.02
C GLU A 23 18.07 -5.36 -0.95
N VAL A 24 19.23 -5.84 -0.47
CA VAL A 24 20.01 -5.18 0.59
C VAL A 24 21.31 -4.59 0.04
N LYS A 25 21.63 -3.37 0.50
CA LYS A 25 22.95 -2.74 0.36
C LYS A 25 23.55 -2.57 1.76
N THR A 26 24.72 -3.16 1.99
CA THR A 26 25.46 -3.00 3.25
C THR A 26 26.43 -1.84 3.11
N ILE A 27 26.53 -1.00 4.15
CA ILE A 27 27.47 0.09 4.32
C ILE A 27 28.37 -0.27 5.49
N GLU A 28 29.63 -0.58 5.19
CA GLU A 28 30.63 -1.04 6.17
C GLU A 28 31.33 0.13 6.88
N GLU A 29 31.49 1.26 6.18
CA GLU A 29 32.12 2.47 6.74
C GLU A 29 31.26 3.10 7.84
N PRO A 30 31.88 3.66 8.88
CA PRO A 30 31.17 4.39 9.91
C PRO A 30 30.39 5.59 9.35
N VAL A 31 29.14 5.75 9.79
CA VAL A 31 28.26 6.85 9.38
C VAL A 31 27.86 7.67 10.60
N SER A 32 27.97 9.00 10.51
CA SER A 32 27.51 9.89 11.56
C SER A 32 25.97 9.95 11.60
N LEU A 33 25.38 10.23 12.75
CA LEU A 33 23.93 10.42 12.87
C LEU A 33 23.42 11.60 12.03
N THR A 34 24.27 12.59 11.75
CA THR A 34 23.92 13.75 10.91
C THR A 34 23.91 13.44 9.41
N ASP A 35 24.67 12.42 8.97
CA ASP A 35 24.74 12.01 7.57
C ASP A 35 23.76 10.87 7.24
N LEU A 36 23.15 10.26 8.27
CA LEU A 36 22.36 9.04 8.12
C LEU A 36 21.17 9.25 7.17
N ALA A 37 20.44 10.36 7.30
CA ALA A 37 19.27 10.67 6.45
C ALA A 37 19.64 10.71 4.96
N SER A 38 20.73 11.41 4.60
CA SER A 38 21.19 11.52 3.19
C SER A 38 21.65 10.16 2.65
N LYS A 39 22.33 9.35 3.47
CA LYS A 39 22.76 8.01 3.07
C LYS A 39 21.60 7.05 2.83
N ILE A 40 20.50 7.20 3.56
CA ILE A 40 19.26 6.44 3.33
C ILE A 40 18.58 6.94 2.05
N GLU A 41 18.53 8.25 1.81
CA GLU A 41 17.92 8.84 0.62
C GLU A 41 18.62 8.37 -0.67
N ASP A 42 19.95 8.27 -0.67
CA ASP A 42 20.77 7.90 -1.83
C ASP A 42 20.61 6.42 -2.25
N CYS A 43 19.83 5.62 -1.52
CA CYS A 43 19.70 4.19 -1.77
C CYS A 43 18.23 3.74 -1.85
N ASP A 44 17.85 3.09 -2.95
CA ASP A 44 16.52 2.52 -3.15
C ASP A 44 16.34 1.12 -2.57
N LYS A 45 17.43 0.48 -2.13
CA LYS A 45 17.43 -0.81 -1.44
C LYS A 45 17.28 -0.64 0.07
N VAL A 46 17.01 -1.72 0.76
CA VAL A 46 17.25 -1.82 2.21
C VAL A 46 18.70 -1.46 2.48
N THR A 47 18.94 -0.52 3.36
CA THR A 47 20.29 -0.09 3.69
C THR A 47 20.66 -0.58 5.09
N LEU A 48 21.64 -1.49 5.16
CA LEU A 48 22.18 -2.03 6.40
C LEU A 48 23.49 -1.31 6.72
N PHE A 49 23.51 -0.51 7.76
CA PHE A 49 24.68 0.19 8.28
C PHE A 49 25.32 -0.62 9.39
N LYS A 50 26.62 -0.92 9.27
CA LYS A 50 27.37 -1.70 10.26
C LYS A 50 27.88 -0.86 11.45
N SER A 51 27.96 0.45 11.31
CA SER A 51 28.46 1.32 12.36
C SER A 51 27.86 2.73 12.23
N VAL A 52 26.90 3.06 13.09
CA VAL A 52 26.22 4.37 13.11
C VAL A 52 26.46 5.06 14.45
N GLY A 53 26.82 6.33 14.39
CA GLY A 53 27.02 7.18 15.55
C GLY A 53 28.25 6.81 16.41
N PRO A 54 28.43 7.50 17.54
CA PRO A 54 29.55 7.25 18.44
C PRO A 54 29.48 5.89 19.13
N GLU A 55 28.29 5.33 19.32
CA GLU A 55 28.03 4.00 19.89
C GLU A 55 28.31 2.87 18.90
N LYS A 56 28.55 3.17 17.62
CA LYS A 56 28.82 2.20 16.53
C LYS A 56 27.68 1.16 16.39
N LEU A 57 26.45 1.64 16.40
CA LEU A 57 25.25 0.79 16.35
C LEU A 57 25.06 0.19 14.95
N GLU A 58 24.56 -1.06 14.87
CA GLU A 58 23.98 -1.56 13.63
C GLU A 58 22.58 -0.99 13.44
N LEU A 59 22.30 -0.49 12.22
CA LEU A 59 21.01 0.09 11.88
C LEU A 59 20.58 -0.33 10.48
N VAL A 60 19.29 -0.63 10.34
CA VAL A 60 18.68 -0.89 9.03
C VAL A 60 17.57 0.12 8.75
N ALA A 61 17.47 0.54 7.48
CA ALA A 61 16.43 1.45 7.00
C ALA A 61 15.83 0.96 5.68
N ASN A 62 14.68 1.50 5.34
CA ASN A 62 13.98 1.24 4.07
C ASN A 62 13.54 -0.23 3.90
N VAL A 63 13.21 -0.92 5.01
CA VAL A 63 12.81 -2.33 4.98
C VAL A 63 11.44 -2.49 4.33
N ASN A 64 10.50 -1.58 4.61
CA ASN A 64 9.12 -1.63 4.13
C ASN A 64 8.89 -0.82 2.82
N GLY A 65 9.94 -0.28 2.22
CA GLY A 65 9.89 0.78 1.19
C GLY A 65 9.47 0.34 -0.20
N ASN A 66 8.96 -0.88 -0.40
CA ASN A 66 8.29 -1.27 -1.63
C ASN A 66 7.41 -2.51 -1.44
N ARG A 67 6.50 -2.72 -2.41
CA ARG A 67 5.52 -3.81 -2.39
C ARG A 67 6.15 -5.20 -2.43
N ARG A 68 7.26 -5.38 -3.18
CA ARG A 68 7.98 -6.65 -3.30
C ARG A 68 8.51 -7.14 -1.95
N ARG A 69 9.09 -6.24 -1.15
CA ARG A 69 9.60 -6.56 0.21
C ARG A 69 8.46 -6.93 1.15
N LEU A 70 7.32 -6.22 1.07
CA LEU A 70 6.14 -6.53 1.87
C LEU A 70 5.49 -7.86 1.46
N ALA A 71 5.50 -8.21 0.18
CA ALA A 71 5.08 -9.52 -0.29
C ALA A 71 6.02 -10.63 0.22
N ALA A 72 7.34 -10.39 0.18
CA ALA A 72 8.33 -11.31 0.73
C ALA A 72 8.16 -11.54 2.25
N ALA A 73 7.66 -10.53 2.99
CA ALA A 73 7.34 -10.68 4.42
C ALA A 73 6.19 -11.68 4.67
N LEU A 74 5.29 -11.84 3.71
CA LEU A 74 4.19 -12.81 3.74
C LEU A 74 4.51 -14.13 3.01
N ASP A 75 5.77 -14.33 2.57
CA ASP A 75 6.21 -15.48 1.74
C ASP A 75 5.45 -15.60 0.41
N LYS A 76 5.15 -14.44 -0.21
CA LYS A 76 4.37 -14.31 -1.45
C LYS A 76 5.08 -13.44 -2.48
N ASN A 77 4.57 -13.47 -3.72
CA ASN A 77 4.88 -12.47 -4.73
C ASN A 77 3.87 -11.29 -4.65
N GLU A 78 4.14 -10.22 -5.38
CA GLU A 78 3.36 -8.97 -5.32
C GLU A 78 1.89 -9.15 -5.71
N ASN A 79 1.60 -10.06 -6.66
CA ASN A 79 0.23 -10.31 -7.14
C ASN A 79 -0.61 -11.09 -6.12
N GLU A 80 0.03 -11.85 -5.24
CA GLU A 80 -0.62 -12.65 -4.21
C GLU A 80 -0.80 -11.88 -2.89
N LEU A 81 -0.10 -10.75 -2.73
CA LEU A 81 0.04 -10.01 -1.48
C LEU A 81 -1.31 -9.70 -0.82
N ILE A 82 -2.25 -9.10 -1.55
CA ILE A 82 -3.55 -8.71 -0.99
C ILE A 82 -4.41 -9.92 -0.67
N GLY A 83 -4.40 -10.94 -1.53
CA GLY A 83 -5.12 -12.20 -1.28
C GLY A 83 -4.63 -12.90 -0.02
N GLU A 84 -3.31 -12.97 0.18
CA GLU A 84 -2.72 -13.59 1.37
C GLU A 84 -2.99 -12.74 2.62
N PHE A 85 -2.89 -11.41 2.53
CA PHE A 85 -3.22 -10.51 3.64
C PHE A 85 -4.67 -10.72 4.11
N GLN A 86 -5.65 -10.78 3.18
CA GLN A 86 -7.05 -11.06 3.49
C GLN A 86 -7.23 -12.46 4.08
N ARG A 87 -6.60 -13.47 3.48
CA ARG A 87 -6.66 -14.86 3.98
C ARG A 87 -6.18 -14.97 5.43
N ARG A 88 -5.09 -14.26 5.79
CA ARG A 88 -4.60 -14.25 7.17
C ARG A 88 -5.59 -13.58 8.11
N LEU A 89 -6.17 -12.45 7.74
CA LEU A 89 -7.21 -11.78 8.55
C LEU A 89 -8.42 -12.67 8.86
N ASP A 90 -8.76 -13.59 7.96
CA ASP A 90 -9.88 -14.53 8.14
C ASP A 90 -9.49 -15.78 8.98
N ASN A 91 -8.22 -15.89 9.42
CA ASN A 91 -7.69 -17.05 10.15
C ASN A 91 -6.97 -16.63 11.45
N PRO A 92 -7.70 -16.21 12.50
CA PRO A 92 -7.14 -15.73 13.75
C PRO A 92 -6.16 -16.72 14.38
N GLN A 93 -5.06 -16.20 14.93
CA GLN A 93 -4.04 -16.96 15.62
C GLN A 93 -3.92 -16.51 17.07
N PRO A 94 -3.55 -17.41 18.01
CA PRO A 94 -3.43 -17.06 19.43
C PRO A 94 -2.16 -16.25 19.72
N VAL A 95 -2.17 -15.56 20.84
CA VAL A 95 -0.96 -15.02 21.50
C VAL A 95 -0.49 -16.03 22.55
N VAL A 96 0.82 -16.10 22.80
CA VAL A 96 1.39 -17.02 23.78
C VAL A 96 2.42 -16.28 24.62
N GLU A 97 2.16 -16.19 25.93
CA GLU A 97 3.12 -15.62 26.87
C GLU A 97 4.24 -16.66 27.16
N ILE A 98 5.48 -16.20 27.10
CA ILE A 98 6.67 -17.01 27.40
C ILE A 98 7.43 -16.41 28.58
N ASP A 99 8.21 -17.24 29.24
CA ASP A 99 9.05 -16.82 30.37
C ASP A 99 10.17 -15.86 29.90
N ARG A 100 10.56 -14.96 30.78
CA ARG A 100 11.62 -13.98 30.56
C ARG A 100 12.92 -14.62 30.04
N ASP A 101 13.34 -15.70 30.66
CA ASP A 101 14.60 -16.39 30.32
C ASP A 101 14.59 -16.95 28.88
N SER A 102 13.41 -17.13 28.30
CA SER A 102 13.17 -17.59 26.94
C SER A 102 12.95 -16.44 25.95
N ALA A 103 12.88 -15.19 26.41
CA ALA A 103 12.58 -14.01 25.60
C ALA A 103 13.86 -13.31 25.12
N PRO A 104 14.23 -13.42 23.82
CA PRO A 104 15.48 -12.85 23.32
C PRO A 104 15.57 -11.33 23.51
N VAL A 105 14.45 -10.61 23.41
CA VAL A 105 14.39 -9.15 23.56
C VAL A 105 14.74 -8.65 24.97
N GLN A 106 14.74 -9.53 25.98
CA GLN A 106 15.10 -9.19 27.36
C GLN A 106 16.47 -9.76 27.78
N LYS A 107 17.30 -10.12 26.80
CA LYS A 107 18.64 -10.68 27.04
C LYS A 107 19.55 -9.69 27.78
N ILE A 108 19.50 -8.41 27.41
CA ILE A 108 20.20 -7.31 28.04
C ILE A 108 19.14 -6.33 28.58
N ALA A 109 19.31 -5.85 29.80
CA ALA A 109 18.38 -4.91 30.42
C ALA A 109 19.13 -3.74 31.05
N PHE A 110 18.71 -2.54 30.71
CA PHE A 110 19.15 -1.28 31.32
C PHE A 110 17.95 -0.71 32.11
N LEU A 111 18.09 -0.59 33.41
CA LEU A 111 17.01 -0.15 34.33
C LEU A 111 17.36 1.21 34.93
N ASP A 112 16.35 1.96 35.31
CA ASP A 112 16.46 3.23 36.01
C ASP A 112 17.53 4.15 35.37
N ASP A 113 18.58 4.49 36.14
CA ASP A 113 19.65 5.38 35.67
C ASP A 113 20.45 4.83 34.46
N ALA A 114 20.49 3.52 34.31
CA ALA A 114 21.14 2.89 33.15
C ALA A 114 20.31 2.97 31.86
N ALA A 115 19.00 3.19 31.95
CA ALA A 115 18.14 3.40 30.78
C ALA A 115 18.37 4.82 30.22
N ASP A 116 19.27 4.95 29.27
CA ASP A 116 19.69 6.23 28.67
C ASP A 116 19.30 6.31 27.20
N LEU A 117 18.28 7.15 26.88
CA LEU A 117 17.78 7.35 25.52
C LEU A 117 18.83 7.96 24.58
N THR A 118 19.81 8.70 25.08
CA THR A 118 20.86 9.31 24.26
C THR A 118 21.85 8.29 23.68
N LYS A 119 21.79 7.03 24.12
CA LYS A 119 22.58 5.92 23.56
C LYS A 119 21.90 5.24 22.37
N LEU A 120 20.68 5.65 22.02
CA LEU A 120 19.93 5.13 20.90
C LEU A 120 20.12 6.01 19.64
N PRO A 121 19.91 5.49 18.43
CA PRO A 121 20.18 6.22 17.20
C PRO A 121 19.07 7.24 16.87
N PHE A 122 18.82 8.18 17.76
CA PHE A 122 18.03 9.36 17.45
C PHE A 122 18.81 10.27 16.50
N TYR A 123 18.20 10.64 15.38
CA TYR A 123 18.84 11.50 14.38
C TYR A 123 17.86 12.46 13.71
N ILE A 124 18.36 13.53 13.12
CA ILE A 124 17.59 14.45 12.30
C ILE A 124 17.25 13.79 10.97
N GLN A 125 15.98 13.70 10.63
CA GLN A 125 15.50 13.00 9.43
C GLN A 125 15.25 13.96 8.27
N HIS A 126 14.79 15.20 8.56
CA HIS A 126 14.51 16.23 7.56
C HIS A 126 15.07 17.57 8.02
N GLN A 127 15.35 18.47 7.07
CA GLN A 127 16.07 19.73 7.29
C GLN A 127 15.50 20.62 8.41
N TYR A 128 14.17 20.66 8.54
CA TYR A 128 13.50 21.53 9.52
C TYR A 128 12.86 20.74 10.68
N ASP A 129 13.27 19.50 10.88
CA ASP A 129 12.83 18.74 12.05
C ASP A 129 13.22 19.46 13.34
N GLY A 130 12.29 19.56 14.29
CA GLY A 130 12.50 20.29 15.54
C GLY A 130 13.37 19.56 16.56
N SER A 131 13.71 18.29 16.32
CA SER A 131 14.53 17.46 17.20
C SER A 131 15.18 16.29 16.45
N ALA A 132 15.96 15.48 17.15
CA ALA A 132 16.35 14.15 16.69
C ALA A 132 15.25 13.14 17.01
N TYR A 133 14.96 12.23 16.05
CA TYR A 133 13.83 11.30 16.13
C TYR A 133 14.25 9.84 15.93
N ILE A 134 13.49 8.93 16.56
CA ILE A 134 13.32 7.55 16.14
C ILE A 134 11.92 7.44 15.51
N SER A 135 11.83 6.97 14.27
CA SER A 135 10.59 6.91 13.47
C SER A 135 9.91 5.54 13.44
N SER A 136 10.55 4.52 13.99
CA SER A 136 10.21 3.10 13.81
C SER A 136 9.56 2.45 15.03
N ALA A 137 9.03 3.24 15.96
CA ALA A 137 8.44 2.69 17.18
C ALA A 137 7.03 2.10 16.92
N ILE A 138 6.77 0.91 17.46
CA ILE A 138 5.43 0.36 17.63
C ILE A 138 5.08 0.48 19.11
N ASP A 139 4.01 1.21 19.45
CA ASP A 139 3.54 1.40 20.83
C ASP A 139 2.62 0.27 21.27
N TYR A 140 2.71 -0.05 22.54
CA TYR A 140 1.85 -1.00 23.26
C TYR A 140 1.39 -0.35 24.55
N CYS A 141 0.08 -0.24 24.77
CA CYS A 141 -0.49 0.16 26.04
C CYS A 141 -1.78 -0.63 26.32
N ILE A 142 -2.12 -0.80 27.59
CA ILE A 142 -3.38 -1.42 28.00
C ILE A 142 -4.38 -0.30 28.24
N ASP A 143 -5.55 -0.37 27.58
CA ASP A 143 -6.66 0.52 27.87
C ASP A 143 -7.22 0.23 29.26
N PRO A 144 -7.15 1.14 30.22
CA PRO A 144 -7.64 0.89 31.60
C PRO A 144 -9.15 0.63 31.67
N GLU A 145 -9.92 1.06 30.68
CA GLU A 145 -11.38 0.88 30.66
C GLU A 145 -11.80 -0.48 30.14
N THR A 146 -11.09 -1.02 29.13
CA THR A 146 -11.46 -2.28 28.47
C THR A 146 -10.56 -3.44 28.83
N GLY A 147 -9.35 -3.18 29.31
CA GLY A 147 -8.31 -4.18 29.54
C GLY A 147 -7.66 -4.73 28.27
N THR A 148 -8.00 -4.21 27.09
CA THR A 148 -7.42 -4.63 25.80
C THR A 148 -6.14 -3.88 25.50
N THR A 149 -5.23 -4.52 24.76
CA THR A 149 -3.99 -3.89 24.33
C THR A 149 -4.23 -3.11 23.04
N ASN A 150 -3.87 -1.82 23.06
CA ASN A 150 -3.77 -0.98 21.87
C ASN A 150 -2.35 -1.09 21.30
N VAL A 151 -2.23 -1.18 19.98
CA VAL A 151 -0.97 -1.24 19.23
C VAL A 151 -0.99 -0.18 18.14
N GLY A 152 0.08 0.62 18.02
CA GLY A 152 0.14 1.67 17.01
C GLY A 152 1.56 1.98 16.56
N CYS A 153 1.72 2.69 15.43
CA CYS A 153 3.01 3.19 14.98
C CYS A 153 3.24 4.60 15.50
N ARG A 154 4.43 4.88 16.02
CA ARG A 154 4.81 6.18 16.59
C ARG A 154 6.22 6.59 16.22
N ARG A 155 6.45 7.90 16.34
CA ARG A 155 7.80 8.47 16.43
C ARG A 155 8.07 8.93 17.85
N LEU A 156 9.34 8.90 18.24
CA LEU A 156 9.84 9.45 19.50
C LEU A 156 10.76 10.61 19.18
N SER A 157 10.59 11.76 19.85
CA SER A 157 11.49 12.91 19.81
C SER A 157 12.36 12.95 21.05
N LEU A 158 13.67 13.00 20.87
CA LEU A 158 14.62 13.02 21.99
C LEU A 158 14.51 14.33 22.80
N ARG A 159 14.39 14.22 24.12
CA ARG A 159 14.45 15.38 25.03
C ARG A 159 15.73 15.38 25.86
N ASN A 160 15.99 14.28 26.56
CA ASN A 160 17.20 14.06 27.36
C ASN A 160 17.40 12.56 27.58
N THR A 161 18.27 12.19 28.51
CA THR A 161 18.58 10.78 28.84
C THR A 161 17.34 9.99 29.30
N LYS A 162 16.33 10.64 29.89
CA LYS A 162 15.17 10.00 30.55
C LYS A 162 13.83 10.30 29.93
N THR A 163 13.75 11.32 29.09
CA THR A 163 12.46 11.73 28.52
C THR A 163 12.50 11.88 27.01
N ALA A 164 11.37 11.55 26.40
CA ALA A 164 11.11 11.77 24.98
C ALA A 164 9.69 12.33 24.79
N GLY A 165 9.45 12.99 23.65
CA GLY A 165 8.11 13.29 23.19
C GLY A 165 7.58 12.16 22.30
N SER A 166 6.26 12.03 22.19
CA SER A 166 5.62 11.16 21.24
C SER A 166 4.33 11.79 20.73
N ASN A 167 4.18 11.88 19.40
CA ASN A 167 3.00 12.49 18.81
C ASN A 167 1.73 11.64 19.05
N VAL A 168 0.81 12.20 19.84
CA VAL A 168 -0.50 11.60 20.17
C VAL A 168 -1.65 12.57 19.81
N THR A 169 -1.41 13.53 18.94
CA THR A 169 -2.41 14.57 18.58
C THR A 169 -3.45 14.09 17.57
N ALA A 170 -3.07 13.16 16.68
CA ALA A 170 -4.00 12.59 15.70
C ALA A 170 -5.13 11.79 16.39
N PRO A 171 -6.37 11.81 15.84
CA PRO A 171 -7.46 10.99 16.34
C PRO A 171 -7.09 9.50 16.33
N SER A 172 -6.88 8.90 17.51
CA SER A 172 -6.46 7.50 17.69
C SER A 172 -7.00 6.95 19.00
N ASP A 173 -6.96 5.62 19.16
CA ASP A 173 -7.33 5.00 20.45
C ASP A 173 -6.34 5.37 21.53
N LEU A 174 -5.04 5.42 21.23
CA LEU A 174 -4.04 5.91 22.18
C LEU A 174 -4.36 7.33 22.69
N LYS A 175 -4.81 8.24 21.80
CA LYS A 175 -5.23 9.58 22.22
C LYS A 175 -6.39 9.53 23.21
N ARG A 176 -7.42 8.76 22.91
CA ARG A 176 -8.59 8.56 23.81
C ARG A 176 -8.15 7.98 25.16
N ILE A 177 -7.35 6.91 25.13
CA ILE A 177 -6.84 6.24 26.33
C ILE A 177 -6.03 7.21 27.18
N TYR A 178 -5.10 7.94 26.58
CA TYR A 178 -4.26 8.89 27.29
C TYR A 178 -5.08 10.06 27.88
N GLN A 179 -6.02 10.63 27.12
CA GLN A 179 -6.92 11.67 27.63
C GLN A 179 -7.71 11.20 28.85
N GLY A 180 -8.25 9.97 28.82
CA GLY A 180 -8.92 9.38 29.98
C GLY A 180 -8.00 9.23 31.20
N CYS A 181 -6.73 8.88 31.03
CA CYS A 181 -5.75 8.85 32.12
C CYS A 181 -5.46 10.25 32.65
N VAL A 182 -5.29 11.25 31.78
CA VAL A 182 -5.10 12.64 32.22
C VAL A 182 -6.29 13.16 33.04
N GLU A 183 -7.52 12.88 32.63
CA GLU A 183 -8.74 13.25 33.39
C GLU A 183 -8.80 12.61 34.77
N ARG A 184 -8.28 11.40 34.91
CA ARG A 184 -8.19 10.70 36.22
C ARG A 184 -6.93 11.03 37.00
N GLN A 185 -6.05 11.90 36.47
CA GLN A 185 -4.72 12.22 37.08
C GLN A 185 -3.85 10.97 37.25
N GLU A 186 -3.86 10.09 36.25
CA GLU A 186 -3.14 8.82 36.25
C GLU A 186 -2.06 8.82 35.15
N LYS A 187 -0.95 8.16 35.42
CA LYS A 187 0.05 7.85 34.40
C LYS A 187 -0.47 6.76 33.48
N LEU A 188 -0.15 6.83 32.20
CA LEU A 188 -0.40 5.76 31.25
C LEU A 188 0.89 4.96 31.02
N PRO A 189 1.02 3.73 31.55
CA PRO A 189 2.11 2.83 31.15
C PRO A 189 2.07 2.60 29.64
N ILE A 190 3.23 2.69 28.99
CA ILE A 190 3.38 2.47 27.55
C ILE A 190 4.77 1.92 27.27
N SER A 191 4.87 1.03 26.30
CA SER A 191 6.14 0.46 25.87
C SER A 191 6.26 0.55 24.35
N PHE A 192 7.48 0.73 23.85
CA PHE A 192 7.77 0.85 22.43
C PHE A 192 8.70 -0.25 21.98
N ALA A 193 8.29 -1.02 20.95
CA ALA A 193 9.19 -1.93 20.25
C ALA A 193 9.90 -1.20 19.10
N ILE A 194 11.21 -1.36 19.02
CA ILE A 194 12.06 -0.88 17.93
C ILE A 194 12.72 -2.08 17.29
N GLY A 195 12.71 -2.14 15.96
CA GLY A 195 13.22 -3.31 15.24
C GLY A 195 12.20 -4.46 15.21
N SER A 196 11.16 -4.26 14.39
CA SER A 196 10.05 -5.21 14.23
C SER A 196 9.95 -5.71 12.79
N HIS A 197 9.38 -6.90 12.62
CA HIS A 197 9.12 -7.47 11.31
C HIS A 197 8.08 -6.63 10.53
N PRO A 198 8.12 -6.53 9.18
CA PRO A 198 7.13 -5.76 8.40
C PRO A 198 5.67 -6.11 8.68
N ILE A 199 5.38 -7.36 9.00
CA ILE A 199 4.01 -7.82 9.35
C ILE A 199 3.49 -7.11 10.61
N ASP A 200 4.34 -6.84 11.58
CA ASP A 200 3.96 -6.16 12.82
C ASP A 200 3.56 -4.71 12.54
N TYR A 201 4.27 -4.03 11.63
CA TYR A 201 3.88 -2.70 11.16
C TYR A 201 2.57 -2.71 10.37
N MET A 202 2.32 -3.75 9.54
CA MET A 202 1.04 -3.91 8.85
C MET A 202 -0.11 -4.03 9.85
N ALA A 203 0.08 -4.78 10.94
CA ALA A 203 -0.90 -4.92 12.00
C ALA A 203 -1.08 -3.63 12.79
N ALA A 204 0.02 -3.01 13.24
CA ALA A 204 0.02 -1.76 14.01
C ALA A 204 -0.59 -0.56 13.25
N GLY A 205 -0.65 -0.63 11.92
CA GLY A 205 -1.32 0.34 11.07
C GLY A 205 -2.84 0.12 10.95
N MET A 206 -3.41 -0.92 11.56
CA MET A 206 -4.85 -1.22 11.54
C MET A 206 -5.49 -0.88 12.88
N ARG A 207 -6.80 -0.64 12.84
CA ARG A 207 -7.62 -0.44 14.04
C ARG A 207 -8.75 -1.46 14.04
N ILE A 208 -8.92 -2.18 15.14
CA ILE A 208 -10.01 -3.13 15.35
C ILE A 208 -10.64 -2.91 16.73
N PRO A 209 -11.95 -3.19 16.91
CA PRO A 209 -12.60 -3.08 18.22
C PRO A 209 -12.34 -4.33 19.09
N ALA A 210 -11.06 -4.72 19.26
CA ALA A 210 -10.62 -5.90 19.99
C ALA A 210 -9.17 -5.72 20.44
N ASP A 211 -8.60 -6.72 21.12
CA ASP A 211 -7.18 -6.74 21.48
C ASP A 211 -6.30 -6.80 20.22
N GLU A 212 -5.47 -5.79 20.01
CA GLU A 212 -4.67 -5.65 18.78
C GLU A 212 -3.43 -6.55 18.75
N LEU A 213 -3.01 -7.15 19.86
CA LEU A 213 -2.02 -8.22 19.86
C LEU A 213 -2.52 -9.45 19.09
N ALA A 214 -3.84 -9.74 19.20
CA ALA A 214 -4.46 -10.80 18.41
C ALA A 214 -4.41 -10.52 16.90
N LEU A 215 -4.43 -9.25 16.49
CA LEU A 215 -4.27 -8.87 15.09
C LEU A 215 -2.84 -9.11 14.59
N VAL A 216 -1.83 -8.80 15.42
CA VAL A 216 -0.42 -9.08 15.08
C VAL A 216 -0.21 -10.58 14.85
N SER A 217 -0.68 -11.43 15.77
CA SER A 217 -0.57 -12.90 15.60
C SER A 217 -1.32 -13.40 14.38
N THR A 218 -2.51 -12.87 14.12
CA THR A 218 -3.34 -13.21 12.96
C THR A 218 -2.62 -12.91 11.64
N LEU A 219 -2.01 -11.71 11.51
CA LEU A 219 -1.26 -11.36 10.31
C LEU A 219 0.06 -12.12 10.18
N ARG A 220 0.71 -12.50 11.28
CA ARG A 220 1.84 -13.43 11.23
C ARG A 220 1.43 -14.81 10.70
N GLY A 221 0.16 -15.20 10.90
CA GLY A 221 -0.36 -16.53 10.54
C GLY A 221 0.11 -17.63 11.49
N GLU A 222 0.68 -17.27 12.64
CA GLU A 222 1.24 -18.13 13.68
C GLU A 222 1.10 -17.48 15.05
N PRO A 223 1.20 -18.27 16.16
CA PRO A 223 1.15 -17.74 17.49
C PRO A 223 2.22 -16.66 17.75
N LEU A 224 1.82 -15.51 18.30
CA LEU A 224 2.72 -14.42 18.67
C LEU A 224 3.35 -14.70 20.04
N PRO A 225 4.68 -14.86 20.15
CA PRO A 225 5.35 -14.96 21.44
C PRO A 225 5.38 -13.59 22.14
N LEU A 226 4.85 -13.53 23.33
CA LEU A 226 4.81 -12.33 24.16
C LEU A 226 5.63 -12.54 25.44
N VAL A 227 6.26 -11.46 25.90
CA VAL A 227 6.89 -11.40 27.22
C VAL A 227 6.37 -10.20 27.99
N LYS A 228 6.20 -10.35 29.28
CA LYS A 228 5.84 -9.24 30.17
C LYS A 228 7.01 -8.27 30.30
N CYS A 229 6.73 -6.97 30.23
CA CYS A 229 7.70 -5.91 30.50
C CYS A 229 8.28 -6.00 31.91
N LEU A 230 9.47 -5.42 32.12
CA LEU A 230 10.17 -5.47 33.41
C LEU A 230 9.58 -4.49 34.44
N THR A 231 9.08 -3.35 33.97
CA THR A 231 8.68 -2.23 34.84
C THR A 231 7.19 -1.90 34.77
N ASN A 232 6.41 -2.63 33.96
CA ASN A 232 4.97 -2.48 33.86
C ASN A 232 4.28 -3.82 33.48
N ASP A 233 2.94 -3.83 33.40
CA ASP A 233 2.16 -5.05 33.11
C ASP A 233 1.90 -5.30 31.63
N ILE A 234 2.47 -4.49 30.75
CA ILE A 234 2.30 -4.63 29.30
C ILE A 234 3.05 -5.88 28.79
N ARG A 235 2.44 -6.55 27.83
CA ARG A 235 3.06 -7.65 27.09
C ARG A 235 3.49 -7.15 25.72
N VAL A 236 4.72 -7.50 25.34
CA VAL A 236 5.35 -7.06 24.11
C VAL A 236 5.89 -8.26 23.34
N PRO A 237 6.09 -8.17 22.01
CA PRO A 237 6.69 -9.24 21.23
C PRO A 237 8.07 -9.64 21.77
N ALA A 238 8.20 -10.90 22.16
CA ALA A 238 9.45 -11.45 22.71
C ALA A 238 10.58 -11.54 21.67
N ASP A 239 10.25 -11.51 20.41
CA ASP A 239 11.16 -11.62 19.26
C ASP A 239 11.54 -10.25 18.63
N ALA A 240 11.07 -9.13 19.15
CA ALA A 240 11.54 -7.80 18.76
C ALA A 240 13.06 -7.63 18.99
N GLU A 241 13.65 -6.60 18.40
CA GLU A 241 15.08 -6.31 18.62
C GLU A 241 15.31 -5.53 19.94
N MET A 242 14.39 -4.61 20.28
CA MET A 242 14.48 -3.76 21.48
C MET A 242 13.10 -3.36 21.99
N ILE A 243 12.96 -3.21 23.31
CA ILE A 243 11.80 -2.60 23.97
C ILE A 243 12.27 -1.42 24.81
N ILE A 244 11.57 -0.29 24.69
CA ILE A 244 11.71 0.89 25.55
C ILE A 244 10.46 0.95 26.42
N GLU A 245 10.59 0.72 27.72
CA GLU A 245 9.49 0.71 28.69
C GLU A 245 9.40 2.04 29.42
N GLY A 246 8.17 2.45 29.76
CA GLY A 246 7.97 3.67 30.51
C GLY A 246 6.51 4.05 30.67
N TYR A 247 6.24 5.34 30.78
CA TYR A 247 4.89 5.88 30.93
C TYR A 247 4.77 7.28 30.36
N PHE A 248 3.59 7.66 29.88
CA PHE A 248 3.20 9.06 29.77
C PHE A 248 2.73 9.58 31.12
N ASP A 249 3.19 10.79 31.47
CA ASP A 249 2.76 11.40 32.74
C ASP A 249 1.35 12.01 32.63
N GLU A 250 0.77 12.33 33.78
CA GLU A 250 -0.59 12.82 33.95
C GLU A 250 -0.80 14.28 33.57
N ARG A 251 0.26 15.02 33.18
CA ARG A 251 0.20 16.45 32.87
C ARG A 251 -0.49 16.77 31.55
N GLY A 252 -0.70 15.77 30.70
CA GLY A 252 -1.31 15.95 29.39
C GLY A 252 -0.33 16.47 28.33
N TYR A 253 -0.82 17.27 27.43
CA TYR A 253 -0.08 17.81 26.29
C TYR A 253 0.66 19.09 26.69
N VAL A 254 1.86 18.98 27.23
CA VAL A 254 2.59 20.07 27.91
C VAL A 254 3.93 20.42 27.29
N GLU A 255 4.44 19.58 26.39
CA GLU A 255 5.75 19.80 25.76
C GLU A 255 5.62 20.06 24.25
N PRO A 256 6.29 21.06 23.69
CA PRO A 256 6.25 21.31 22.25
C PRO A 256 6.99 20.21 21.48
N ASP A 257 6.42 19.75 20.35
CA ASP A 257 7.03 18.84 19.40
C ASP A 257 6.83 19.32 17.95
N GLY A 258 7.77 18.93 17.08
CA GLY A 258 7.78 19.36 15.69
C GLY A 258 8.60 20.65 15.47
N PRO A 259 8.62 21.20 14.24
CA PRO A 259 8.07 20.56 13.03
C PRO A 259 8.68 19.17 12.79
N TYR A 260 7.96 18.31 12.04
CA TYR A 260 8.46 17.00 11.63
C TYR A 260 8.12 16.74 10.17
N GLY A 261 9.07 16.23 9.39
CA GLY A 261 8.87 15.84 8.00
C GLY A 261 8.01 14.59 7.91
N GLU A 262 6.75 14.76 7.49
CA GLU A 262 5.77 13.66 7.43
C GLU A 262 5.84 12.90 6.10
N TYR A 263 5.38 11.66 6.12
CA TYR A 263 5.33 10.77 4.95
C TYR A 263 4.42 11.28 3.80
N VAL A 264 3.67 12.34 4.03
CA VAL A 264 2.94 13.07 2.99
C VAL A 264 3.82 14.02 2.18
N GLY A 265 5.11 14.17 2.54
CA GLY A 265 6.10 15.00 1.86
C GLY A 265 6.12 16.46 2.29
N PHE A 266 5.36 16.81 3.33
CA PHE A 266 5.29 18.14 3.91
C PHE A 266 5.56 18.07 5.41
N TYR A 267 5.90 19.22 6.02
CA TYR A 267 6.10 19.28 7.46
C TYR A 267 4.78 19.33 8.20
N GLY A 268 4.63 18.51 9.24
CA GLY A 268 3.62 18.70 10.26
C GLY A 268 3.92 19.95 11.08
N PRO A 269 2.88 20.68 11.51
CA PRO A 269 3.07 21.90 12.32
C PRO A 269 3.56 21.57 13.72
N MET A 270 4.07 22.58 14.41
CA MET A 270 4.31 22.53 15.86
C MET A 270 3.01 22.19 16.60
N HIS A 271 3.09 21.33 17.58
CA HIS A 271 1.97 20.98 18.48
C HIS A 271 2.50 20.66 19.87
N MET A 272 1.58 20.45 20.82
CA MET A 272 1.93 20.04 22.18
C MET A 272 1.72 18.53 22.31
N ASP A 273 2.70 17.85 22.89
CA ASP A 273 2.69 16.39 23.10
C ASP A 273 2.79 16.00 24.57
N PRO A 274 2.44 14.74 24.93
CA PRO A 274 2.78 14.18 26.23
C PRO A 274 4.28 13.96 26.41
N VAL A 275 4.71 13.88 27.65
CA VAL A 275 6.07 13.50 28.01
C VAL A 275 6.12 12.02 28.32
N PHE A 276 6.97 11.30 27.58
CA PHE A 276 7.32 9.93 27.86
C PHE A 276 8.51 9.88 28.82
N HIS A 277 8.40 9.11 29.91
CA HIS A 277 9.46 8.85 30.87
C HIS A 277 9.93 7.40 30.75
N VAL A 278 11.21 7.18 30.40
CA VAL A 278 11.78 5.84 30.29
C VAL A 278 12.07 5.26 31.68
N THR A 279 11.73 3.98 31.86
CA THR A 279 12.01 3.20 33.06
C THR A 279 12.96 2.04 32.80
N ALA A 280 12.89 1.44 31.61
CA ALA A 280 13.79 0.39 31.19
C ALA A 280 14.01 0.40 29.68
N ILE A 281 15.16 -0.09 29.26
CA ILE A 281 15.46 -0.45 27.86
C ILE A 281 15.95 -1.88 27.88
N THR A 282 15.30 -2.77 27.11
CA THR A 282 15.74 -4.15 26.94
C THR A 282 16.08 -4.43 25.49
N THR A 283 17.08 -5.25 25.27
CA THR A 283 17.56 -5.58 23.92
C THR A 283 18.00 -7.03 23.79
N ARG A 284 18.07 -7.49 22.54
CA ARG A 284 18.91 -8.64 22.19
C ARG A 284 20.38 -8.31 22.40
N ASP A 285 21.24 -9.30 22.50
CA ASP A 285 22.69 -9.13 22.58
C ASP A 285 23.32 -8.63 21.28
N ASP A 286 22.71 -8.94 20.15
CA ASP A 286 23.08 -8.52 18.80
C ASP A 286 21.99 -7.64 18.14
N VAL A 287 21.49 -6.65 18.88
CA VAL A 287 20.38 -5.79 18.49
C VAL A 287 20.59 -5.12 17.12
N LEU A 288 19.58 -5.18 16.25
CA LEU A 288 19.52 -4.44 15.00
C LEU A 288 18.54 -3.27 15.13
N HIS A 289 19.05 -2.05 15.20
CA HIS A 289 18.21 -0.85 15.22
C HIS A 289 17.52 -0.66 13.87
N GLN A 290 16.32 -0.10 13.89
CA GLN A 290 15.55 0.18 12.69
C GLN A 290 15.19 1.66 12.59
N SER A 291 15.21 2.19 11.38
CA SER A 291 14.64 3.48 11.05
C SER A 291 13.61 3.31 9.93
N LEU A 292 12.45 3.93 10.06
CA LEU A 292 11.49 4.06 8.96
C LEU A 292 11.84 5.29 8.12
N PHE A 293 11.97 5.08 6.82
CA PHE A 293 12.18 6.14 5.86
C PHE A 293 10.83 6.76 5.44
N HIS A 294 10.67 8.07 5.64
CA HIS A 294 9.42 8.78 5.30
C HIS A 294 9.40 9.36 3.89
N GLY A 295 10.49 9.26 3.14
CA GLY A 295 10.64 9.84 1.81
C GLY A 295 11.00 11.33 1.88
N TYR A 296 11.74 11.81 0.88
CA TYR A 296 12.17 13.19 0.75
C TYR A 296 11.85 13.69 -0.65
N GLY A 297 11.18 14.83 -0.76
CA GLY A 297 10.95 15.50 -2.04
C GLY A 297 10.50 14.57 -3.16
N LYS A 298 11.35 14.30 -4.13
CA LYS A 298 11.05 13.43 -5.29
C LYS A 298 10.90 11.93 -4.94
N GLN A 299 11.25 11.52 -3.73
CA GLN A 299 11.26 10.12 -3.31
C GLN A 299 10.11 9.76 -2.35
N ILE A 300 9.07 10.59 -2.30
CA ILE A 300 7.90 10.34 -1.45
C ILE A 300 7.25 8.97 -1.71
N HIS A 301 7.31 8.46 -2.94
CA HIS A 301 6.82 7.15 -3.33
C HIS A 301 7.58 5.97 -2.68
N ARG A 302 8.70 6.24 -2.00
CA ARG A 302 9.49 5.25 -1.25
C ARG A 302 9.24 5.29 0.24
N ALA A 303 8.39 6.21 0.73
CA ALA A 303 8.04 6.29 2.13
C ALA A 303 7.48 4.95 2.63
N GLU A 304 8.10 4.38 3.66
CA GLU A 304 7.74 3.03 4.15
C GLU A 304 6.31 2.99 4.67
N SER A 305 5.86 4.04 5.37
CA SER A 305 4.49 4.16 5.87
C SER A 305 3.44 4.12 4.74
N VAL A 306 3.74 4.72 3.59
CA VAL A 306 2.83 4.74 2.43
C VAL A 306 2.59 3.33 1.89
N HIS A 307 3.64 2.51 1.79
CA HIS A 307 3.52 1.11 1.34
C HIS A 307 2.73 0.26 2.33
N LEU A 308 2.97 0.40 3.63
CA LEU A 308 2.23 -0.30 4.68
C LEU A 308 0.74 0.07 4.65
N ILE A 309 0.43 1.37 4.54
CA ILE A 309 -0.95 1.88 4.46
C ILE A 309 -1.65 1.39 3.19
N SER A 310 -0.95 1.38 2.05
CA SER A 310 -1.51 0.96 0.76
C SER A 310 -2.09 -0.44 0.80
N ILE A 311 -1.41 -1.41 1.41
CA ILE A 311 -1.86 -2.81 1.50
C ILE A 311 -3.18 -2.90 2.27
N ARG A 312 -3.25 -2.24 3.42
CA ARG A 312 -4.46 -2.20 4.24
C ARG A 312 -5.65 -1.59 3.48
N LEU A 313 -5.42 -0.46 2.82
CA LEU A 313 -6.47 0.24 2.07
C LEU A 313 -6.92 -0.57 0.85
N GLU A 314 -6.01 -1.17 0.10
CA GLU A 314 -6.35 -2.06 -1.01
C GLU A 314 -7.24 -3.22 -0.53
N ALA A 315 -6.87 -3.90 0.56
CA ALA A 315 -7.65 -4.98 1.13
C ALA A 315 -9.05 -4.53 1.59
N GLN A 316 -9.14 -3.37 2.24
CA GLN A 316 -10.40 -2.77 2.69
C GLN A 316 -11.32 -2.44 1.51
N ILE A 317 -10.78 -1.83 0.45
CA ILE A 317 -11.53 -1.46 -0.75
C ILE A 317 -12.03 -2.71 -1.49
N PHE A 318 -11.17 -3.71 -1.69
CA PHE A 318 -11.57 -5.00 -2.26
C PHE A 318 -12.77 -5.60 -1.51
N LYS A 319 -12.69 -5.67 -0.19
CA LYS A 319 -13.76 -6.21 0.65
C LYS A 319 -15.04 -5.40 0.50
N THR A 320 -14.96 -4.08 0.57
CA THR A 320 -16.10 -3.16 0.45
C THR A 320 -16.81 -3.34 -0.88
N LEU A 321 -16.11 -3.29 -2.00
CA LEU A 321 -16.70 -3.37 -3.33
C LEU A 321 -17.28 -4.76 -3.63
N ARG A 322 -16.62 -5.85 -3.18
CA ARG A 322 -17.13 -7.21 -3.30
C ARG A 322 -18.41 -7.43 -2.50
N MET A 323 -18.51 -6.86 -1.29
CA MET A 323 -19.75 -6.91 -0.48
C MET A 323 -20.93 -6.20 -1.17
N MET A 324 -20.65 -5.22 -2.05
CA MET A 324 -21.66 -4.57 -2.89
C MET A 324 -21.98 -5.36 -4.17
N GLY A 325 -21.45 -6.57 -4.33
CA GLY A 325 -21.66 -7.43 -5.50
C GLY A 325 -20.92 -6.98 -6.76
N MET A 326 -19.85 -6.19 -6.62
CA MET A 326 -19.04 -5.76 -7.75
C MET A 326 -17.93 -6.79 -8.06
N THR A 327 -17.67 -7.00 -9.34
CA THR A 327 -16.48 -7.74 -9.79
C THR A 327 -15.32 -6.77 -9.87
N VAL A 328 -14.38 -6.90 -8.94
CA VAL A 328 -13.17 -6.07 -8.85
C VAL A 328 -11.99 -6.90 -9.33
N ASN A 329 -11.30 -6.42 -10.35
CA ASN A 329 -10.13 -7.06 -10.95
C ASN A 329 -8.86 -6.67 -10.21
N ASP A 330 -8.68 -5.36 -9.97
CA ASP A 330 -7.56 -4.86 -9.19
C ASP A 330 -7.90 -3.55 -8.48
N VAL A 331 -7.19 -3.29 -7.38
CA VAL A 331 -7.21 -2.03 -6.62
C VAL A 331 -5.75 -1.61 -6.43
N TYR A 332 -5.44 -0.38 -6.76
CA TYR A 332 -4.12 0.17 -6.59
C TYR A 332 -4.15 1.50 -5.85
N VAL A 333 -3.63 1.51 -4.64
CA VAL A 333 -3.37 2.71 -3.86
C VAL A 333 -1.97 3.19 -4.23
N THR A 334 -1.88 4.31 -4.96
CA THR A 334 -0.61 4.74 -5.53
C THR A 334 0.37 5.23 -4.47
N PRO A 335 1.60 4.70 -4.39
CA PRO A 335 2.56 5.10 -3.36
C PRO A 335 2.93 6.59 -3.39
N GLY A 336 2.96 7.21 -4.58
CA GLY A 336 3.23 8.64 -4.72
C GLY A 336 2.12 9.57 -4.22
N SER A 337 1.01 9.02 -3.74
CA SER A 337 -0.12 9.78 -3.22
C SER A 337 -0.22 9.81 -1.69
N ALA A 338 0.88 9.58 -1.00
CA ALA A 338 0.95 9.60 0.45
C ALA A 338 -0.01 8.59 1.11
N GLU A 339 -0.96 9.01 1.92
CA GLU A 339 -1.88 8.14 2.67
C GLU A 339 -3.10 7.68 1.85
N GLY A 340 -2.88 7.25 0.60
CA GLY A 340 -3.95 6.73 -0.24
C GLY A 340 -4.89 7.82 -0.78
N GLN A 341 -4.37 9.02 -1.01
CA GLN A 341 -5.17 10.10 -1.59
C GLN A 341 -5.57 9.82 -3.04
N ASN A 342 -4.75 9.06 -3.81
CA ASN A 342 -5.10 8.64 -5.17
C ASN A 342 -5.27 7.13 -5.21
N ILE A 343 -6.43 6.68 -5.68
CA ILE A 343 -6.80 5.27 -5.77
C ILE A 343 -7.26 4.97 -7.19
N ARG A 344 -6.71 3.90 -7.76
CA ARG A 344 -7.10 3.37 -9.07
C ARG A 344 -7.82 2.05 -8.89
N LEU A 345 -8.92 1.86 -9.63
CA LEU A 345 -9.74 0.66 -9.61
C LEU A 345 -9.86 0.09 -11.03
N ALA A 346 -9.70 -1.20 -11.19
CA ALA A 346 -10.09 -1.93 -12.39
C ALA A 346 -11.29 -2.83 -12.05
N ILE A 347 -12.44 -2.58 -12.68
CA ILE A 347 -13.69 -3.31 -12.42
C ILE A 347 -14.27 -3.90 -13.71
N LYS A 348 -15.00 -4.99 -13.56
CA LYS A 348 -15.87 -5.48 -14.63
C LYS A 348 -17.27 -4.87 -14.48
N GLN A 349 -17.53 -3.81 -15.22
CA GLN A 349 -18.85 -3.18 -15.23
C GLN A 349 -19.85 -4.02 -16.02
N ILE A 350 -20.96 -4.41 -15.38
CA ILE A 350 -22.06 -5.19 -16.00
C ILE A 350 -23.37 -4.41 -16.06
N ARG A 351 -23.46 -3.25 -15.39
CA ARG A 351 -24.63 -2.35 -15.39
C ARG A 351 -24.18 -0.91 -15.47
N PRO A 352 -24.92 -0.02 -16.16
CA PRO A 352 -24.62 1.41 -16.19
C PRO A 352 -24.55 2.01 -14.77
N GLY A 353 -23.57 2.89 -14.53
CA GLY A 353 -23.41 3.61 -13.26
C GLY A 353 -22.67 2.84 -12.15
N GLN A 354 -22.25 1.59 -12.38
CA GLN A 354 -21.46 0.85 -11.36
C GLN A 354 -20.13 1.52 -11.05
N SER A 355 -19.47 2.15 -12.02
CA SER A 355 -18.23 2.93 -11.82
C SER A 355 -18.44 4.06 -10.82
N ARG A 356 -19.55 4.81 -10.93
CA ARG A 356 -19.89 5.90 -10.00
C ARG A 356 -20.23 5.38 -8.60
N ASN A 357 -20.91 4.25 -8.50
CA ASN A 357 -21.17 3.59 -7.23
C ASN A 357 -19.86 3.12 -6.56
N ALA A 358 -18.89 2.62 -7.34
CA ALA A 358 -17.55 2.27 -6.83
C ALA A 358 -16.81 3.49 -6.29
N ILE A 359 -16.83 4.63 -7.00
CA ILE A 359 -16.27 5.91 -6.55
C ILE A 359 -16.87 6.32 -5.19
N ALA A 360 -18.20 6.35 -5.09
CA ALA A 360 -18.88 6.74 -3.86
C ALA A 360 -18.57 5.79 -2.70
N ALA A 361 -18.51 4.48 -2.95
CA ALA A 361 -18.18 3.47 -1.95
C ALA A 361 -16.76 3.64 -1.40
N VAL A 362 -15.78 3.92 -2.26
CA VAL A 362 -14.40 4.16 -1.82
C VAL A 362 -14.32 5.42 -0.97
N PHE A 363 -14.98 6.53 -1.34
CA PHE A 363 -14.98 7.74 -0.53
C PHE A 363 -15.65 7.57 0.83
N ALA A 364 -16.66 6.70 0.93
CA ALA A 364 -17.29 6.35 2.20
C ALA A 364 -16.42 5.43 3.06
N ALA A 365 -15.70 4.51 2.45
CA ALA A 365 -14.87 3.53 3.16
C ALA A 365 -13.50 4.06 3.57
N VAL A 366 -12.91 4.98 2.78
CA VAL A 366 -11.56 5.51 2.96
C VAL A 366 -11.60 7.03 3.04
N PHE A 367 -11.57 7.58 4.26
CA PHE A 367 -11.69 9.02 4.47
C PHE A 367 -10.51 9.82 3.88
N THR A 368 -9.33 9.23 3.76
CA THR A 368 -8.14 9.85 3.17
C THR A 368 -8.20 9.92 1.65
N ALA A 369 -8.99 9.07 0.98
CA ALA A 369 -9.14 9.10 -0.47
C ALA A 369 -9.63 10.47 -0.94
N LYS A 370 -8.89 11.08 -1.87
CA LYS A 370 -9.16 12.40 -2.45
C LYS A 370 -9.54 12.31 -3.93
N HIS A 371 -8.86 11.41 -4.66
CA HIS A 371 -9.13 11.12 -6.05
C HIS A 371 -9.31 9.61 -6.26
N VAL A 372 -10.37 9.21 -6.93
CA VAL A 372 -10.65 7.82 -7.28
C VAL A 372 -10.85 7.71 -8.78
N PHE A 373 -10.02 6.88 -9.43
CA PHE A 373 -10.07 6.61 -10.85
C PHE A 373 -10.61 5.19 -11.06
N VAL A 374 -11.62 5.04 -11.90
CA VAL A 374 -12.23 3.74 -12.20
C VAL A 374 -12.05 3.42 -13.67
N THR A 375 -11.45 2.28 -13.97
CA THR A 375 -11.23 1.77 -15.32
C THR A 375 -11.94 0.44 -15.52
N ASP A 376 -12.00 -0.01 -16.78
CA ASP A 376 -12.38 -1.37 -17.11
C ASP A 376 -11.25 -2.38 -16.83
N GLU A 377 -11.59 -3.66 -16.84
CA GLU A 377 -10.69 -4.78 -16.54
C GLU A 377 -9.52 -4.96 -17.54
N ASP A 378 -9.56 -4.31 -18.69
CA ASP A 378 -8.53 -4.36 -19.73
C ASP A 378 -7.37 -3.36 -19.54
N VAL A 379 -7.48 -2.50 -18.52
CA VAL A 379 -6.44 -1.52 -18.16
C VAL A 379 -5.60 -2.05 -17.01
N ASP A 380 -4.28 -2.13 -17.22
CA ASP A 380 -3.34 -2.39 -16.14
C ASP A 380 -3.11 -1.11 -15.33
N ILE A 381 -3.85 -0.98 -14.22
CA ILE A 381 -3.83 0.21 -13.35
C ILE A 381 -2.53 0.38 -12.55
N ARG A 382 -1.65 -0.64 -12.54
CA ARG A 382 -0.33 -0.59 -11.90
C ARG A 382 0.76 -0.14 -12.87
N ASN A 383 0.51 -0.21 -14.17
CA ASN A 383 1.39 0.30 -15.20
C ASN A 383 1.02 1.75 -15.53
N GLU A 384 1.95 2.68 -15.28
CA GLU A 384 1.71 4.11 -15.47
C GLU A 384 1.34 4.45 -16.93
N ASN A 385 1.97 3.83 -17.92
CA ASN A 385 1.66 4.09 -19.33
C ASN A 385 0.27 3.58 -19.73
N SER A 386 -0.14 2.42 -19.20
CA SER A 386 -1.49 1.87 -19.43
C SER A 386 -2.57 2.76 -18.82
N PHE A 387 -2.31 3.25 -17.60
CA PHE A 387 -3.22 4.16 -16.91
C PHE A 387 -3.31 5.52 -17.62
N GLU A 388 -2.18 6.12 -17.98
CA GLU A 388 -2.12 7.40 -18.69
C GLU A 388 -2.85 7.33 -20.04
N TRP A 389 -2.64 6.22 -20.77
CA TRP A 389 -3.38 5.97 -22.00
C TRP A 389 -4.90 5.92 -21.77
N ALA A 390 -5.37 5.23 -20.73
CA ALA A 390 -6.79 5.16 -20.40
C ALA A 390 -7.36 6.53 -20.02
N LEU A 391 -6.63 7.31 -19.23
CA LEU A 391 -7.00 8.68 -18.87
C LEU A 391 -7.12 9.58 -20.09
N ALA A 392 -6.19 9.49 -21.03
CA ALA A 392 -6.18 10.31 -22.24
C ALA A 392 -7.26 9.92 -23.26
N SER A 393 -7.61 8.61 -23.35
CA SER A 393 -8.46 8.08 -24.43
C SER A 393 -9.92 7.80 -24.04
N ARG A 394 -10.23 7.69 -22.73
CA ARG A 394 -11.54 7.25 -22.25
C ARG A 394 -12.28 8.26 -21.37
N PHE A 395 -11.69 9.41 -21.11
CA PHE A 395 -12.19 10.39 -20.16
C PHE A 395 -12.65 11.67 -20.85
N GLN A 396 -13.87 12.15 -20.48
CA GLN A 396 -14.40 13.46 -20.86
C GLN A 396 -14.78 14.24 -19.58
N ALA A 397 -14.17 15.41 -19.44
CA ALA A 397 -14.24 16.17 -18.18
C ALA A 397 -15.65 16.66 -17.81
N ASP A 398 -16.52 16.88 -18.79
CA ASP A 398 -17.89 17.37 -18.60
C ASP A 398 -18.87 16.27 -18.13
N THR A 399 -18.58 15.01 -18.43
CA THR A 399 -19.48 13.88 -18.13
C THR A 399 -18.91 12.90 -17.11
N ASP A 400 -17.58 12.75 -17.04
CA ASP A 400 -16.94 11.64 -16.36
C ASP A 400 -16.31 12.02 -15.01
N VAL A 401 -16.47 13.27 -14.57
CA VAL A 401 -16.08 13.72 -13.24
C VAL A 401 -17.26 13.70 -12.28
N VAL A 402 -17.02 13.19 -11.06
CA VAL A 402 -17.95 13.26 -9.94
C VAL A 402 -17.29 13.98 -8.78
N VAL A 403 -17.84 15.11 -8.35
CA VAL A 403 -17.31 15.90 -7.23
C VAL A 403 -18.20 15.77 -6.00
N PHE A 404 -17.59 15.43 -4.86
CA PHE A 404 -18.23 15.37 -3.55
C PHE A 404 -17.67 16.48 -2.68
N ASN A 405 -18.50 17.45 -2.30
CA ASN A 405 -18.13 18.55 -1.41
C ASN A 405 -18.43 18.22 0.05
N GLY A 406 -17.74 18.87 0.97
CA GLY A 406 -17.99 18.74 2.40
C GLY A 406 -17.57 17.39 2.99
N MET A 407 -16.64 16.70 2.35
CA MET A 407 -16.13 15.42 2.82
C MET A 407 -14.91 15.58 3.73
N MET A 408 -14.75 14.67 4.68
CA MET A 408 -13.55 14.59 5.51
C MET A 408 -12.33 14.27 4.66
N GLY A 409 -11.25 15.04 4.80
CA GLY A 409 -9.96 14.85 4.15
C GLY A 409 -8.85 14.48 5.14
N LEU A 410 -7.65 14.32 4.61
CA LEU A 410 -6.45 14.07 5.40
C LEU A 410 -6.00 15.36 6.09
N PRO A 411 -5.85 15.40 7.44
CA PRO A 411 -5.45 16.62 8.15
C PRO A 411 -4.12 17.22 7.70
N MET A 412 -3.20 16.38 7.21
CA MET A 412 -1.88 16.79 6.70
C MET A 412 -1.88 17.18 5.21
N ASP A 413 -3.05 17.22 4.54
CA ASP A 413 -3.14 17.66 3.15
C ASP A 413 -2.96 19.17 3.06
N PRO A 414 -1.86 19.70 2.49
CA PRO A 414 -1.60 21.14 2.45
C PRO A 414 -2.61 21.93 1.61
N SER A 415 -3.34 21.26 0.72
CA SER A 415 -4.41 21.91 -0.06
C SER A 415 -5.65 22.23 0.76
N LEU A 416 -5.73 21.75 2.00
CA LEU A 416 -6.77 22.07 2.97
C LEU A 416 -6.40 23.23 3.90
N ASP A 417 -5.24 23.88 3.70
CA ASP A 417 -4.77 24.99 4.53
C ASP A 417 -5.88 26.06 4.68
N GLY A 418 -6.14 26.45 5.94
CA GLY A 418 -7.21 27.37 6.31
C GLY A 418 -8.64 26.82 6.17
N LYS A 419 -8.84 25.57 5.74
CA LYS A 419 -10.17 24.93 5.55
C LYS A 419 -10.50 23.87 6.61
N GLY A 420 -9.59 23.63 7.56
CA GLY A 420 -9.69 22.51 8.50
C GLY A 420 -9.52 21.16 7.78
N ILE A 421 -10.30 20.15 8.19
CA ILE A 421 -10.22 18.79 7.61
C ILE A 421 -11.33 18.50 6.58
N ILE A 422 -12.11 19.51 6.21
CA ILE A 422 -13.24 19.37 5.28
C ILE A 422 -12.84 19.89 3.90
N GLY A 423 -12.93 19.03 2.90
CA GLY A 423 -12.58 19.36 1.52
C GLY A 423 -13.52 18.76 0.49
N ALA A 424 -13.11 18.84 -0.76
CA ALA A 424 -13.78 18.19 -1.89
C ALA A 424 -12.99 16.94 -2.32
N LYS A 425 -13.72 15.96 -2.85
CA LYS A 425 -13.17 14.72 -3.44
C LYS A 425 -13.64 14.62 -4.89
N ALA A 426 -12.79 14.08 -5.76
CA ALA A 426 -13.11 13.93 -7.17
C ALA A 426 -12.97 12.45 -7.60
N GLY A 427 -14.02 11.92 -8.21
CA GLY A 427 -14.01 10.62 -8.89
C GLY A 427 -13.93 10.80 -10.39
N PHE A 428 -13.17 9.95 -11.05
CA PHE A 428 -12.90 9.96 -12.49
C PHE A 428 -13.34 8.62 -13.08
N ASP A 429 -14.34 8.66 -13.94
CA ASP A 429 -14.89 7.47 -14.62
C ASP A 429 -14.19 7.29 -15.98
N LEU A 430 -13.23 6.38 -16.04
CA LEU A 430 -12.49 6.02 -17.25
C LEU A 430 -13.03 4.71 -17.85
N THR A 431 -14.25 4.33 -17.55
CA THR A 431 -14.86 3.14 -18.14
C THR A 431 -15.51 3.45 -19.48
N LEU A 432 -15.43 2.51 -20.42
CA LEU A 432 -16.13 2.64 -21.70
C LEU A 432 -17.66 2.46 -21.49
N PRO A 433 -18.50 3.28 -22.17
CA PRO A 433 -19.94 3.14 -22.11
C PRO A 433 -20.40 1.73 -22.53
N LEU A 434 -21.20 1.06 -21.70
CA LEU A 434 -21.60 -0.34 -21.91
C LEU A 434 -22.28 -0.56 -23.29
N GLN A 435 -23.15 0.37 -23.69
CA GLN A 435 -23.86 0.30 -24.97
C GLN A 435 -22.94 0.45 -26.18
N SER A 436 -21.75 0.99 -26.02
CA SER A 436 -20.80 1.24 -27.12
C SER A 436 -19.68 0.22 -27.17
N ARG A 437 -19.52 -0.64 -26.17
CA ARG A 437 -18.40 -1.61 -26.08
C ARG A 437 -18.35 -2.62 -27.22
N SER A 438 -19.47 -2.92 -27.85
CA SER A 438 -19.53 -3.80 -29.02
C SER A 438 -18.99 -3.14 -30.27
N LYS A 439 -18.98 -1.80 -30.35
CA LYS A 439 -18.50 -1.06 -31.51
C LYS A 439 -16.99 -1.29 -31.71
N LEU A 440 -16.58 -1.48 -32.94
CA LEU A 440 -15.16 -1.67 -33.29
C LEU A 440 -14.28 -0.49 -32.85
N SER A 441 -14.81 0.75 -32.94
CA SER A 441 -14.13 1.97 -32.52
C SER A 441 -13.81 2.04 -31.02
N MET A 442 -14.43 1.18 -30.18
CA MET A 442 -14.19 1.07 -28.75
C MET A 442 -13.28 -0.13 -28.38
N LYS A 443 -12.81 -0.88 -29.37
CA LYS A 443 -11.90 -2.01 -29.13
C LYS A 443 -10.45 -1.54 -29.21
N VAL A 444 -9.63 -2.01 -28.27
CA VAL A 444 -8.18 -1.77 -28.28
C VAL A 444 -7.57 -2.52 -29.47
N ALA A 445 -6.78 -1.83 -30.28
CA ALA A 445 -6.07 -2.45 -31.40
C ALA A 445 -4.94 -3.34 -30.87
N MET A 446 -5.07 -4.64 -31.09
CA MET A 446 -4.13 -5.66 -30.62
C MET A 446 -3.46 -6.35 -31.80
N ALA A 447 -2.24 -6.84 -31.60
CA ALA A 447 -1.61 -7.73 -32.57
C ALA A 447 -2.45 -9.01 -32.74
N PRO A 448 -2.73 -9.46 -34.00
CA PRO A 448 -3.54 -10.64 -34.24
C PRO A 448 -2.81 -11.90 -33.74
N LYS A 449 -3.55 -12.79 -33.06
CA LYS A 449 -3.09 -14.14 -32.66
C LYS A 449 -3.83 -15.16 -33.50
N LEU A 450 -3.35 -15.38 -34.73
CA LEU A 450 -4.02 -16.20 -35.72
C LEU A 450 -3.86 -17.70 -35.44
N LYS A 451 -4.97 -18.45 -35.62
CA LYS A 451 -5.00 -19.91 -35.61
C LYS A 451 -5.33 -20.38 -37.02
N LEU A 452 -4.29 -20.63 -37.79
CA LEU A 452 -4.43 -20.99 -39.19
C LEU A 452 -4.96 -22.41 -39.37
N GLU A 453 -6.14 -22.54 -39.95
CA GLU A 453 -6.76 -23.84 -40.26
C GLU A 453 -7.58 -23.73 -41.53
N LYS A 454 -7.08 -24.37 -42.63
CA LYS A 454 -7.79 -24.34 -43.89
C LYS A 454 -9.11 -25.14 -43.81
N LYS A 455 -10.25 -24.42 -43.83
CA LYS A 455 -11.60 -24.99 -43.72
C LYS A 455 -12.39 -24.91 -45.01
N TYR A 456 -12.01 -24.01 -45.93
CA TYR A 456 -12.72 -23.74 -47.18
C TYR A 456 -11.74 -23.69 -48.33
N ASN A 457 -12.26 -23.94 -49.55
CA ASN A 457 -11.44 -23.92 -50.76
C ASN A 457 -11.41 -22.56 -51.45
N SER A 458 -12.41 -21.70 -51.17
CA SER A 458 -12.48 -20.33 -51.67
C SER A 458 -13.08 -19.37 -50.66
N LEU A 459 -12.75 -18.07 -50.82
CA LEU A 459 -13.35 -17.01 -49.99
C LEU A 459 -14.87 -16.93 -50.15
N LYS A 460 -15.37 -17.14 -51.37
CA LYS A 460 -16.79 -17.14 -51.69
C LYS A 460 -17.51 -18.21 -50.84
N GLU A 461 -17.02 -19.45 -50.89
CA GLU A 461 -17.53 -20.56 -50.09
C GLU A 461 -17.50 -20.23 -48.58
N ALA A 462 -16.41 -19.67 -48.08
CA ALA A 462 -16.25 -19.29 -46.71
C ALA A 462 -17.28 -18.25 -46.27
N MET A 463 -17.48 -17.19 -47.04
CA MET A 463 -18.45 -16.12 -46.76
C MET A 463 -19.92 -16.59 -46.90
N GLU A 464 -20.20 -17.48 -47.86
CA GLU A 464 -21.53 -18.11 -48.00
C GLU A 464 -21.94 -18.90 -46.77
N HIS A 465 -20.99 -19.62 -46.14
CA HIS A 465 -21.27 -20.48 -45.00
C HIS A 465 -21.18 -19.78 -43.65
N LYS A 466 -20.30 -18.76 -43.51
CA LYS A 466 -20.03 -18.11 -42.22
C LYS A 466 -20.70 -16.74 -42.05
N GLY A 467 -21.11 -16.13 -43.16
CA GLY A 467 -21.62 -14.76 -43.21
C GLY A 467 -20.50 -13.71 -43.14
N PRO A 468 -20.75 -12.52 -42.60
CA PRO A 468 -19.76 -11.45 -42.54
C PRO A 468 -18.53 -11.83 -41.71
N LEU A 469 -17.31 -11.61 -42.26
CA LEU A 469 -16.03 -11.98 -41.65
C LEU A 469 -15.04 -10.81 -41.71
N PHE A 470 -14.27 -10.64 -40.63
CA PHE A 470 -13.13 -9.75 -40.64
C PHE A 470 -11.97 -10.34 -41.49
N PHE A 471 -11.06 -9.49 -41.89
CA PHE A 471 -9.91 -9.93 -42.70
C PHE A 471 -9.06 -10.99 -42.00
N PHE A 472 -8.83 -10.84 -40.68
CA PHE A 472 -8.09 -11.84 -39.93
C PHE A 472 -8.80 -13.21 -39.87
N GLU A 473 -10.13 -13.22 -39.77
CA GLU A 473 -10.93 -14.47 -39.79
C GLU A 473 -10.85 -15.17 -41.14
N LEU A 474 -10.81 -14.39 -42.22
CA LEU A 474 -10.58 -14.95 -43.56
C LEU A 474 -9.19 -15.60 -43.65
N ILE A 475 -8.14 -14.95 -43.12
CA ILE A 475 -6.78 -15.51 -43.05
C ILE A 475 -6.81 -16.85 -42.27
N GLU A 476 -7.45 -16.90 -41.11
CA GLU A 476 -7.52 -18.11 -40.26
C GLU A 476 -8.17 -19.27 -40.99
N ILE A 477 -9.40 -19.05 -41.50
CA ILE A 477 -10.23 -20.14 -42.11
C ILE A 477 -9.74 -20.59 -43.46
N MET A 478 -8.99 -19.75 -44.18
CA MET A 478 -8.32 -20.11 -45.41
C MET A 478 -6.94 -20.74 -45.19
N GLY A 479 -6.43 -20.71 -43.91
CA GLY A 479 -5.13 -21.22 -43.56
C GLY A 479 -3.96 -20.47 -44.19
N SER A 480 -4.14 -19.20 -44.48
CA SER A 480 -3.13 -18.37 -45.12
C SER A 480 -2.02 -17.96 -44.16
N SER A 481 -0.79 -18.21 -44.50
CA SER A 481 0.38 -17.74 -43.72
C SER A 481 0.89 -16.37 -44.14
N ASP A 482 0.34 -15.80 -45.20
CA ASP A 482 0.78 -14.54 -45.82
C ASP A 482 -0.34 -13.47 -45.80
N GLY A 483 -1.58 -13.86 -46.08
CA GLY A 483 -2.73 -12.97 -46.16
C GLY A 483 -2.83 -12.14 -47.47
N ARG A 484 -1.75 -11.99 -48.24
CA ARG A 484 -1.75 -11.20 -49.47
C ARG A 484 -2.64 -11.83 -50.55
N GLU A 485 -2.62 -13.16 -50.67
CA GLU A 485 -3.49 -13.90 -51.59
C GLU A 485 -4.98 -13.73 -51.25
N ILE A 486 -5.32 -13.52 -49.95
CA ILE A 486 -6.69 -13.21 -49.50
C ILE A 486 -7.11 -11.83 -50.07
N SER A 487 -6.20 -10.84 -49.99
CA SER A 487 -6.47 -9.51 -50.55
C SER A 487 -6.73 -9.57 -52.08
N VAL A 488 -5.95 -10.38 -52.81
CA VAL A 488 -6.16 -10.56 -54.25
C VAL A 488 -7.50 -11.22 -54.57
N GLN A 489 -7.87 -12.25 -53.79
CA GLN A 489 -9.18 -12.92 -53.96
C GLN A 489 -10.36 -11.99 -53.63
N LEU A 490 -10.21 -11.13 -52.63
CA LEU A 490 -11.22 -10.11 -52.28
C LEU A 490 -11.35 -9.08 -53.41
N ASP A 491 -10.23 -8.68 -54.03
CA ASP A 491 -10.27 -7.77 -55.17
C ASP A 491 -10.97 -8.37 -56.37
N ASN A 492 -10.76 -9.66 -56.68
CA ASN A 492 -11.48 -10.36 -57.74
C ASN A 492 -13.00 -10.36 -57.50
N LEU A 493 -13.44 -10.63 -56.26
CA LEU A 493 -14.86 -10.55 -55.88
C LEU A 493 -15.43 -9.13 -56.01
N ARG A 494 -14.61 -8.11 -55.76
CA ARG A 494 -14.97 -6.70 -55.97
C ARG A 494 -15.19 -6.40 -57.46
N GLU A 495 -14.27 -6.83 -58.33
CA GLU A 495 -14.40 -6.65 -59.78
C GLU A 495 -15.62 -7.38 -60.35
N GLU A 496 -16.02 -8.51 -59.76
CA GLU A 496 -17.25 -9.23 -60.11
C GLU A 496 -18.52 -8.54 -59.57
N GLY A 497 -18.41 -7.54 -58.69
CA GLY A 497 -19.55 -6.88 -58.05
C GLY A 497 -20.24 -7.73 -56.98
N LEU A 498 -19.50 -8.68 -56.37
CA LEU A 498 -20.01 -9.61 -55.38
C LEU A 498 -19.53 -9.30 -53.95
N LEU A 499 -18.70 -8.26 -53.74
CA LEU A 499 -18.11 -7.94 -52.46
C LEU A 499 -18.77 -6.72 -51.83
N MET A 500 -19.15 -6.87 -50.54
CA MET A 500 -19.67 -5.79 -49.71
C MET A 500 -18.91 -5.71 -48.39
N ARG A 501 -19.05 -4.58 -47.72
CA ARG A 501 -18.57 -4.40 -46.31
C ARG A 501 -19.67 -3.79 -45.45
N ASN A 502 -19.82 -4.29 -44.22
CA ASN A 502 -20.72 -3.69 -43.25
C ASN A 502 -20.05 -2.54 -42.47
N SER A 503 -20.84 -1.88 -41.61
CA SER A 503 -20.36 -0.78 -40.76
C SER A 503 -19.21 -1.15 -39.81
N ASP A 504 -19.08 -2.43 -39.46
CA ASP A 504 -17.99 -2.93 -38.62
C ASP A 504 -16.73 -3.26 -39.43
N GLY A 505 -16.79 -3.15 -40.75
CA GLY A 505 -15.68 -3.42 -41.66
C GLY A 505 -15.50 -4.88 -42.03
N GLN A 506 -16.48 -5.76 -41.70
CA GLN A 506 -16.48 -7.16 -42.12
C GLN A 506 -16.83 -7.28 -43.60
N TYR A 507 -16.22 -8.23 -44.29
CA TYR A 507 -16.49 -8.60 -45.65
C TYR A 507 -17.67 -9.58 -45.72
N LEU A 508 -18.56 -9.37 -46.70
CA LEU A 508 -19.71 -10.23 -46.96
C LEU A 508 -20.00 -10.26 -48.46
N LEU A 509 -20.70 -11.31 -48.90
CA LEU A 509 -21.20 -11.39 -50.26
C LEU A 509 -22.48 -10.59 -50.41
N GLY A 510 -22.62 -9.90 -51.54
CA GLY A 510 -23.79 -9.12 -51.91
C GLY A 510 -23.59 -8.45 -53.26
N GLU A 511 -24.67 -7.91 -53.84
CA GLU A 511 -24.60 -7.18 -55.10
C GLU A 511 -24.09 -5.75 -54.85
N ALA A 512 -23.02 -5.38 -55.56
CA ALA A 512 -22.43 -4.05 -55.60
C ALA A 512 -22.18 -3.62 -57.04
N GLU A 513 -21.94 -2.34 -57.30
CA GLU A 513 -21.45 -1.89 -58.58
C GLU A 513 -20.09 -2.54 -58.89
N LYS A 514 -19.92 -3.01 -60.15
CA LYS A 514 -18.65 -3.61 -60.58
C LYS A 514 -17.49 -2.64 -60.39
N GLY A 515 -16.40 -3.12 -59.80
CA GLY A 515 -15.24 -2.32 -59.45
C GLY A 515 -15.38 -1.50 -58.19
N SER A 516 -16.51 -1.59 -57.45
CA SER A 516 -16.71 -0.97 -56.12
C SER A 516 -16.95 -2.02 -55.05
N THR A 517 -16.59 -1.68 -53.81
CA THR A 517 -17.05 -2.44 -52.65
C THR A 517 -18.26 -1.72 -52.08
N GLY A 518 -19.43 -2.36 -52.17
CA GLY A 518 -20.67 -1.80 -51.58
C GLY A 518 -20.50 -1.62 -50.08
N PHE A 519 -20.87 -0.46 -49.55
CA PHE A 519 -20.86 -0.19 -48.10
C PHE A 519 -22.30 -0.24 -47.57
N VAL A 520 -22.49 -1.09 -46.54
CA VAL A 520 -23.78 -1.21 -45.82
C VAL A 520 -23.60 -0.61 -44.43
N GLY A 521 -23.91 0.67 -44.27
CA GLY A 521 -23.83 1.41 -43.02
C GLY A 521 -24.46 2.78 -43.13
N GLU A 522 -24.84 3.35 -42.02
CA GLU A 522 -25.30 4.74 -41.95
C GLU A 522 -24.09 5.67 -42.14
N HIS A 523 -24.20 6.62 -43.06
CA HIS A 523 -23.23 7.73 -43.16
C HIS A 523 -23.44 8.64 -41.93
N HIS A 524 -22.48 8.69 -41.03
CA HIS A 524 -22.38 9.72 -39.98
C HIS A 524 -21.53 10.90 -40.48
#